data_b9b259403d73acf1cae38ff0d0db073c
#
_entry.id   b9b259403d73acf1cae38ff0d0db073c
#
_cell.length_a   1.000
_cell.length_b   1.000
_cell.length_c   1.000
_cell.angle_alpha   90.00
_cell.angle_beta   90.00
_cell.angle_gamma   90.00
#
_symmetry.space_group_name_H-M   'P 1'
#
loop_
_entity.id
_entity.type
_entity.pdbx_description
1 polymer ?
#
loop_
_entity_poly.entity_id
_entity_poly.type
_entity_poly.pdbx_seq_one_letter_code
_entity_poly.pdbx_strand_id
1 'polypeptide(L)'
;MSPYDYRLEKGLISFLNKVYKKNKTLYEAAMKKIEDIAENPYHYKPLRHDLKGRRRVHIEKSFVLTFRIDEQEKRVTFLDLCHHDSVYKKR
;
A
#
# COMPACT_ATOMS: atom_id res chain seq x y z
N MET A 1 9.92 7.84 -15.23
CA MET A 1 10.41 7.97 -13.86
C MET A 1 9.37 8.56 -12.94
N SER A 2 9.24 8.00 -11.77
CA SER A 2 8.24 8.44 -10.83
C SER A 2 8.63 9.74 -10.16
N PRO A 3 7.70 10.69 -9.95
CA PRO A 3 8.02 11.94 -9.26
C PRO A 3 8.28 11.76 -7.77
N TYR A 4 7.89 10.63 -7.22
CA TYR A 4 8.12 10.35 -5.81
C TYR A 4 8.96 9.10 -5.67
N ASP A 5 9.80 9.11 -4.62
CA ASP A 5 10.48 7.88 -4.24
C ASP A 5 9.49 7.06 -3.43
N TYR A 6 9.77 5.79 -3.25
CA TYR A 6 8.91 5.01 -2.35
C TYR A 6 9.75 4.04 -1.54
N ARG A 7 9.20 3.61 -0.43
CA ARG A 7 9.84 2.61 0.39
C ARG A 7 8.78 1.71 0.98
N LEU A 8 9.19 0.51 1.35
CA LEU A 8 8.30 -0.49 1.91
C LEU A 8 8.76 -0.79 3.33
N GLU A 9 7.82 -0.84 4.27
CA GLU A 9 8.14 -1.20 5.63
C GLU A 9 8.57 -2.66 5.68
N LYS A 10 9.37 -3.01 6.68
CA LYS A 10 9.89 -4.37 6.78
C LYS A 10 8.80 -5.42 6.82
N GLY A 11 7.74 -5.17 7.58
CA GLY A 11 6.65 -6.13 7.65
C GLY A 11 5.99 -6.36 6.31
N LEU A 12 5.87 -5.30 5.52
CA LEU A 12 5.30 -5.43 4.20
C LEU A 12 6.22 -6.23 3.29
N ILE A 13 7.52 -5.98 3.37
CA ILE A 13 8.46 -6.73 2.55
C ILE A 13 8.37 -8.22 2.86
N SER A 14 8.32 -8.58 4.16
CA SER A 14 8.19 -9.96 4.55
C SER A 14 6.91 -10.59 4.01
N PHE A 15 5.81 -9.84 4.10
CA PHE A 15 4.54 -10.35 3.62
C PHE A 15 4.58 -10.55 2.11
N LEU A 16 5.16 -9.61 1.38
CA LEU A 16 5.24 -9.72 -0.06
C LEU A 16 6.11 -10.92 -0.49
N ASN A 17 7.16 -11.20 0.27
CA ASN A 17 7.99 -12.36 -0.03
C ASN A 17 7.19 -13.64 0.10
N LYS A 18 6.34 -13.73 1.11
CA LYS A 18 5.49 -14.90 1.26
C LYS A 18 4.45 -14.98 0.15
N VAL A 19 3.87 -13.84 -0.19
CA VAL A 19 2.87 -13.78 -1.23
C VAL A 19 3.47 -14.19 -2.56
N TYR A 20 4.69 -13.76 -2.83
CA TYR A 20 5.36 -14.11 -4.07
C TYR A 20 5.40 -15.63 -4.29
N LYS A 21 5.63 -16.35 -3.22
CA LYS A 21 5.73 -17.79 -3.32
C LYS A 21 4.39 -18.50 -3.43
N LYS A 22 3.36 -17.92 -2.83
CA LYS A 22 2.07 -18.59 -2.78
C LYS A 22 1.04 -18.08 -3.78
N ASN A 23 1.11 -16.84 -4.12
CA ASN A 23 0.09 -16.24 -5.00
C ASN A 23 0.73 -15.15 -5.83
N LYS A 24 1.33 -15.57 -6.92
CA LYS A 24 2.06 -14.64 -7.76
C LYS A 24 1.16 -13.58 -8.37
N THR A 25 -0.08 -13.93 -8.67
CA THR A 25 -1.02 -12.96 -9.23
C THR A 25 -1.24 -11.80 -8.26
N LEU A 26 -1.43 -12.12 -6.98
CA LEU A 26 -1.60 -11.07 -5.98
C LEU A 26 -0.33 -10.25 -5.85
N TYR A 27 0.83 -10.92 -5.87
CA TYR A 27 2.10 -10.22 -5.76
C TYR A 27 2.24 -9.20 -6.90
N GLU A 28 1.94 -9.62 -8.12
CA GLU A 28 2.09 -8.74 -9.27
C GLU A 28 1.09 -7.60 -9.22
N ALA A 29 -0.13 -7.87 -8.79
CA ALA A 29 -1.13 -6.82 -8.65
C ALA A 29 -0.69 -5.79 -7.61
N ALA A 30 -0.11 -6.27 -6.50
CA ALA A 30 0.36 -5.37 -5.45
C ALA A 30 1.51 -4.51 -5.95
N MET A 31 2.47 -5.10 -6.64
CA MET A 31 3.61 -4.34 -7.12
C MET A 31 3.20 -3.31 -8.16
N LYS A 32 2.26 -3.67 -9.02
CA LYS A 32 1.79 -2.72 -10.02
C LYS A 32 1.09 -1.55 -9.34
N LYS A 33 0.31 -1.83 -8.31
CA LYS A 33 -0.39 -0.77 -7.60
C LYS A 33 0.60 0.14 -6.88
N ILE A 34 1.66 -0.45 -6.32
CA ILE A 34 2.70 0.33 -5.67
C ILE A 34 3.32 1.31 -6.66
N GLU A 35 3.61 0.86 -7.86
CA GLU A 35 4.19 1.72 -8.87
C GLU A 35 3.21 2.82 -9.30
N ASP A 36 1.95 2.46 -9.48
CA ASP A 36 0.94 3.45 -9.86
C ASP A 36 0.80 4.53 -8.79
N ILE A 37 0.84 4.13 -7.53
CA ILE A 37 0.71 5.08 -6.43
C ILE A 37 1.92 6.00 -6.38
N ALA A 38 3.12 5.47 -6.60
CA ALA A 38 4.31 6.28 -6.60
C ALA A 38 4.28 7.33 -7.72
N GLU A 39 3.61 6.99 -8.82
CA GLU A 39 3.47 7.93 -9.92
C GLU A 39 2.51 9.07 -9.58
N ASN A 40 1.45 8.76 -8.87
CA ASN A 40 0.43 9.75 -8.56
C ASN A 40 -0.23 9.42 -7.23
N PRO A 41 0.46 9.66 -6.12
CA PRO A 41 -0.07 9.27 -4.81
C PRO A 41 -1.32 9.99 -4.38
N TYR A 42 -1.59 11.15 -4.93
CA TYR A 42 -2.77 11.89 -4.55
C TYR A 42 -4.02 11.52 -5.33
N HIS A 43 -3.89 10.57 -6.23
CA HIS A 43 -5.05 10.06 -6.95
C HIS A 43 -6.01 9.35 -5.99
N TYR A 44 -5.50 8.83 -4.87
CA TYR A 44 -6.31 8.04 -3.94
C TYR A 44 -6.67 8.86 -2.72
N LYS A 45 -7.91 8.68 -2.25
CA LYS A 45 -8.41 9.47 -1.14
C LYS A 45 -7.77 9.05 0.18
N PRO A 46 -7.60 9.99 1.10
CA PRO A 46 -7.08 9.64 2.42
C PRO A 46 -8.14 8.90 3.21
N LEU A 47 -7.70 8.18 4.24
CA LEU A 47 -8.61 7.51 5.13
C LEU A 47 -9.38 8.56 5.90
N ARG A 48 -10.68 8.32 6.02
CA ARG A 48 -11.51 9.22 6.78
C ARG A 48 -11.11 9.18 8.26
N HIS A 49 -10.97 10.34 8.86
CA HIS A 49 -10.67 10.45 10.29
C HIS A 49 -9.30 9.92 10.68
N ASP A 50 -8.41 9.75 9.74
CA ASP A 50 -7.08 9.27 10.07
C ASP A 50 -6.14 10.44 10.28
N LEU A 51 -5.78 10.68 11.52
CA LEU A 51 -4.94 11.82 11.85
C LEU A 51 -3.50 11.66 11.43
N LYS A 52 -3.10 10.47 11.03
CA LYS A 52 -1.73 10.25 10.59
C LYS A 52 -1.57 10.35 9.09
N GLY A 53 -2.63 10.68 8.40
CA GLY A 53 -2.55 10.89 6.97
C GLY A 53 -2.41 9.63 6.15
N ARG A 54 -2.85 8.50 6.68
CA ARG A 54 -2.75 7.26 5.92
C ARG A 54 -3.83 7.18 4.85
N ARG A 55 -3.53 6.44 3.81
CA ARG A 55 -4.44 6.22 2.71
C ARG A 55 -4.53 4.74 2.42
N ARG A 56 -5.63 4.30 1.89
CA ARG A 56 -5.84 2.89 1.56
C ARG A 56 -6.33 2.72 0.16
N VAL A 57 -5.97 1.60 -0.43
CA VAL A 57 -6.44 1.26 -1.75
C VAL A 57 -6.63 -0.26 -1.80
N HIS A 58 -7.69 -0.69 -2.48
CA HIS A 58 -7.95 -2.12 -2.59
C HIS A 58 -7.11 -2.75 -3.69
N ILE A 59 -6.73 -3.98 -3.46
CA ILE A 59 -6.01 -4.76 -4.45
C ILE A 59 -6.76 -6.06 -4.61
N GLU A 60 -7.21 -6.34 -5.82
CA GLU A 60 -7.93 -7.57 -6.13
C GLU A 60 -9.11 -7.82 -5.21
N LYS A 61 -9.81 -6.77 -4.84
CA LYS A 61 -11.04 -6.87 -4.06
C LYS A 61 -10.88 -7.37 -2.62
N SER A 62 -9.93 -8.24 -2.39
CA SER A 62 -9.83 -8.86 -1.07
C SER A 62 -8.75 -8.30 -0.18
N PHE A 63 -7.84 -7.54 -0.73
CA PHE A 63 -6.73 -7.01 0.04
C PHE A 63 -6.72 -5.51 0.06
N VAL A 64 -6.10 -4.95 1.08
CA VAL A 64 -6.01 -3.50 1.25
C VAL A 64 -4.56 -3.12 1.49
N LEU A 65 -4.07 -2.19 0.68
CA LEU A 65 -2.71 -1.67 0.80
C LEU A 65 -2.79 -0.30 1.45
N THR A 66 -2.05 -0.11 2.53
CA THR A 66 -2.03 1.15 3.26
C THR A 66 -0.72 1.86 3.02
N PHE A 67 -0.78 3.15 2.78
CA PHE A 67 0.42 3.93 2.52
C PHE A 67 0.27 5.34 3.07
N ARG A 68 1.39 6.06 3.11
CA ARG A 68 1.43 7.42 3.62
C ARG A 68 2.34 8.24 2.71
N ILE A 69 2.00 9.50 2.51
CA ILE A 69 2.78 10.39 1.66
C ILE A 69 3.55 11.37 2.52
N ASP A 70 4.85 11.49 2.27
CA ASP A 70 5.69 12.46 2.94
C ASP A 70 6.07 13.51 1.90
N GLU A 71 5.42 14.66 1.96
CA GLU A 71 5.66 15.71 0.97
C GLU A 71 7.03 16.33 1.09
N GLN A 72 7.55 16.44 2.30
CA GLN A 72 8.86 17.03 2.46
C GLN A 72 9.94 16.21 1.79
N GLU A 73 9.83 14.90 1.89
CA GLU A 73 10.80 14.00 1.30
C GLU A 73 10.42 13.57 -0.10
N LYS A 74 9.25 13.92 -0.55
CA LYS A 74 8.71 13.44 -1.83
C LYS A 74 8.79 11.93 -1.87
N ARG A 75 8.26 11.29 -0.85
CA ARG A 75 8.33 9.84 -0.70
C ARG A 75 7.02 9.26 -0.27
N VAL A 76 6.70 8.11 -0.82
CA VAL A 76 5.52 7.34 -0.41
C VAL A 76 6.02 6.15 0.38
N THR A 77 5.49 5.97 1.59
CA THR A 77 5.86 4.83 2.41
C THR A 77 4.69 3.86 2.43
N PHE A 78 4.93 2.64 2.00
CA PHE A 78 3.90 1.61 2.00
C PHE A 78 4.01 0.85 3.31
N LEU A 79 2.92 0.85 4.06
CA LEU A 79 2.94 0.39 5.44
C LEU A 79 2.58 -1.09 5.59
N ASP A 80 1.51 -1.51 4.95
CA ASP A 80 1.15 -2.92 5.03
C ASP A 80 0.15 -3.29 3.96
N LEU A 81 -0.02 -4.60 3.80
CA LEU A 81 -0.97 -5.17 2.88
C LEU A 81 -1.67 -6.26 3.67
N CYS A 82 -2.98 -6.15 3.83
CA CYS A 82 -3.75 -7.07 4.64
C CYS A 82 -4.98 -7.52 3.92
N HIS A 83 -5.48 -8.67 4.33
CA HIS A 83 -6.77 -9.11 3.83
C HIS A 83 -7.82 -8.11 4.30
N HIS A 84 -8.78 -7.85 3.47
CA HIS A 84 -9.83 -6.88 3.73
C HIS A 84 -10.50 -7.12 5.09
N ASP A 85 -10.80 -8.35 5.42
CA ASP A 85 -11.45 -8.68 6.68
C ASP A 85 -10.60 -8.33 7.89
N SER A 86 -9.30 -8.50 7.77
CA SER A 86 -8.40 -8.17 8.88
C SER A 86 -8.41 -6.69 9.18
N VAL A 87 -8.55 -5.88 8.16
CA VAL A 87 -8.52 -4.43 8.33
C VAL A 87 -9.79 -3.91 8.96
N TYR A 88 -10.92 -4.41 8.53
CA TYR A 88 -12.19 -3.86 8.97
C TYR A 88 -12.85 -4.58 10.13
N LYS A 89 -12.27 -5.71 10.53
CA LYS A 89 -12.80 -6.44 11.61
C LYS A 89 -12.22 -6.07 12.91
N LYS A 90 -11.84 -4.96 13.23
CA LYS A 90 -11.24 -4.73 14.41
C LYS A 90 -12.10 -4.31 15.40
N ARG A 91 -11.80 -4.36 16.40
CA ARG A 91 -12.59 -4.04 17.44
C ARG A 91 -12.03 -3.18 18.33
#